data_bea0f2ddbcbace093da14fb022641750
#
_entry.id   bea0f2ddbcbace093da14fb022641750
#
_cell.length_a   1.000
_cell.length_b   1.000
_cell.length_c   1.000
_cell.angle_alpha   90.00
_cell.angle_beta   90.00
_cell.angle_gamma   90.00
#
_symmetry.space_group_name_H-M   'P 1'
#
loop_
_entity.id
_entity.type
_entity.pdbx_description
1 polymer ?
#
loop_
_entity_poly.entity_id
_entity_poly.type
_entity_poly.pdbx_seq_one_letter_code
_entity_poly.pdbx_strand_id
1 'polypeptide(L)'
;MQEVEQCFLKMKLRKMLMLLKVKRQQHRKVIMKKLLKKISQIILRRNQNKLLHLCIVGLGNPGDKYSKTRHNAGYDFLDLIAKEFNTDFKYLKKIDADYVEIDFEDHKIALIKPREFINRSGKTLQLVRKYKVKDTKDILVVHDDMDLEPGDVKLKLSGGHAGHNGLRDILKVIGNEFVRLRFGIGHPPNKEQTDSWVIKKPNPEEKREMANAFERAINNIDKILLKDWMIIMNDLHSNEH
;
A
#
# COMPACT_ATOMS: atom_id res chain seq x y z
N MET A 1 -45.83 -2.41 69.64
CA MET A 1 -44.85 -3.47 69.19
C MET A 1 -44.96 -3.80 67.71
N GLN A 2 -46.15 -4.01 67.12
CA GLN A 2 -46.34 -4.40 65.69
C GLN A 2 -45.85 -3.34 64.70
N GLU A 3 -45.96 -2.05 64.91
CA GLU A 3 -45.53 -0.97 64.04
C GLU A 3 -43.98 -0.90 63.88
N VAL A 4 -43.24 -1.18 64.96
CA VAL A 4 -41.77 -1.17 65.00
C VAL A 4 -41.22 -2.37 64.17
N GLU A 5 -41.86 -3.53 64.26
CA GLU A 5 -41.53 -4.73 63.51
C GLU A 5 -41.77 -4.54 62.01
N GLN A 6 -42.89 -3.91 61.65
CA GLN A 6 -43.16 -3.58 60.23
C GLN A 6 -42.16 -2.58 59.63
N CYS A 7 -41.74 -1.57 60.44
CA CYS A 7 -40.74 -0.60 60.02
C CYS A 7 -39.38 -1.29 59.76
N PHE A 8 -38.99 -2.20 60.65
CA PHE A 8 -37.73 -2.97 60.52
C PHE A 8 -37.72 -3.91 59.32
N LEU A 9 -38.87 -4.55 59.05
CA LEU A 9 -39.04 -5.42 57.87
C LEU A 9 -38.94 -4.62 56.56
N LYS A 10 -39.59 -3.42 56.51
CA LYS A 10 -39.50 -2.51 55.35
C LYS A 10 -38.07 -2.02 55.11
N MET A 11 -37.30 -1.74 56.14
CA MET A 11 -35.89 -1.35 56.01
C MET A 11 -35.02 -2.50 55.50
N LYS A 12 -35.18 -3.73 56.01
CA LYS A 12 -34.48 -4.91 55.52
C LYS A 12 -34.78 -5.20 54.04
N LEU A 13 -36.04 -5.05 53.65
CA LEU A 13 -36.47 -5.26 52.24
C LEU A 13 -35.84 -4.22 51.29
N ARG A 14 -35.83 -2.93 51.70
CA ARG A 14 -35.18 -1.84 50.95
C ARG A 14 -33.67 -2.10 50.78
N LYS A 15 -32.97 -2.53 51.83
CA LYS A 15 -31.53 -2.86 51.78
C LYS A 15 -31.24 -4.04 50.86
N MET A 16 -32.11 -5.06 50.89
CA MET A 16 -31.96 -6.24 50.00
C MET A 16 -32.22 -5.88 48.53
N LEU A 17 -33.22 -5.05 48.24
CA LEU A 17 -33.50 -4.56 46.89
C LEU A 17 -32.35 -3.69 46.34
N MET A 18 -31.75 -2.86 47.20
CA MET A 18 -30.59 -2.05 46.82
C MET A 18 -29.38 -2.91 46.49
N LEU A 19 -29.09 -3.95 47.27
CA LEU A 19 -28.01 -4.91 47.03
C LEU A 19 -28.23 -5.71 45.72
N LEU A 20 -29.46 -6.10 45.44
CA LEU A 20 -29.82 -6.77 44.19
C LEU A 20 -29.64 -5.86 42.98
N LYS A 21 -29.99 -4.58 43.07
CA LYS A 21 -29.74 -3.59 42.01
C LYS A 21 -28.24 -3.42 41.72
N VAL A 22 -27.43 -3.29 42.78
CA VAL A 22 -25.96 -3.16 42.66
C VAL A 22 -25.35 -4.41 42.05
N LYS A 23 -25.72 -5.62 42.48
CA LYS A 23 -25.26 -6.89 41.89
C LYS A 23 -25.64 -7.00 40.40
N ARG A 24 -26.89 -6.64 40.05
CA ARG A 24 -27.33 -6.60 38.63
C ARG A 24 -26.52 -5.62 37.78
N GLN A 25 -26.20 -4.46 38.33
CA GLN A 25 -25.41 -3.44 37.62
C GLN A 25 -23.96 -3.87 37.41
N GLN A 26 -23.35 -4.51 38.44
CA GLN A 26 -22.02 -5.11 38.32
C GLN A 26 -21.98 -6.26 37.30
N HIS A 27 -22.97 -7.13 37.34
CA HIS A 27 -23.09 -8.24 36.39
C HIS A 27 -23.23 -7.74 34.94
N ARG A 28 -24.04 -6.72 34.69
CA ARG A 28 -24.16 -6.05 33.37
C ARG A 28 -22.84 -5.44 32.90
N LYS A 29 -22.07 -4.79 33.80
CA LYS A 29 -20.73 -4.24 33.46
C LYS A 29 -19.74 -5.33 33.05
N VAL A 30 -19.74 -6.46 33.71
CA VAL A 30 -18.87 -7.61 33.41
C VAL A 30 -19.24 -8.23 32.06
N ILE A 31 -20.52 -8.43 31.79
CA ILE A 31 -21.01 -8.94 30.50
C ILE A 31 -20.63 -7.98 29.36
N MET A 32 -20.86 -6.67 29.56
CA MET A 32 -20.52 -5.66 28.55
C MET A 32 -19.01 -5.63 28.25
N LYS A 33 -18.14 -5.70 29.27
CA LYS A 33 -16.69 -5.81 29.06
C LYS A 33 -16.29 -7.05 28.28
N LYS A 34 -16.89 -8.23 28.57
CA LYS A 34 -16.65 -9.47 27.84
C LYS A 34 -17.13 -9.36 26.38
N LEU A 35 -18.27 -8.74 26.14
CA LEU A 35 -18.81 -8.54 24.81
C LEU A 35 -17.93 -7.59 23.99
N LEU A 36 -17.52 -6.45 24.55
CA LEU A 36 -16.62 -5.50 23.91
C LEU A 36 -15.27 -6.14 23.58
N LYS A 37 -14.72 -6.98 24.48
CA LYS A 37 -13.49 -7.73 24.22
C LYS A 37 -13.67 -8.75 23.07
N LYS A 38 -14.80 -9.44 22.98
CA LYS A 38 -15.11 -10.32 21.86
C LYS A 38 -15.28 -9.56 20.56
N ILE A 39 -16.00 -8.44 20.55
CA ILE A 39 -16.18 -7.59 19.37
C ILE A 39 -14.84 -7.06 18.90
N SER A 40 -13.99 -6.52 19.79
CA SER A 40 -12.64 -6.07 19.42
C SER A 40 -11.77 -7.19 18.85
N GLN A 41 -11.85 -8.41 19.38
CA GLN A 41 -11.15 -9.57 18.83
C GLN A 41 -11.69 -10.00 17.45
N ILE A 42 -13.00 -9.90 17.23
CA ILE A 42 -13.62 -10.19 15.92
C ILE A 42 -13.19 -9.14 14.89
N ILE A 43 -13.19 -7.85 15.28
CA ILE A 43 -12.72 -6.74 14.42
C ILE A 43 -11.22 -6.93 14.09
N LEU A 44 -10.38 -7.24 15.09
CA LEU A 44 -8.97 -7.52 14.89
C LEU A 44 -8.73 -8.73 13.98
N ARG A 45 -9.47 -9.84 14.15
CA ARG A 45 -9.39 -11.02 13.29
C ARG A 45 -9.90 -10.73 11.88
N ARG A 46 -10.94 -9.92 11.73
CA ARG A 46 -11.47 -9.50 10.43
C ARG A 46 -10.45 -8.65 9.67
N ASN A 47 -9.71 -7.79 10.38
CA ASN A 47 -8.61 -6.99 9.80
C ASN A 47 -7.38 -7.84 9.44
N GLN A 48 -7.09 -8.93 10.17
CA GLN A 48 -5.96 -9.79 9.87
C GLN A 48 -6.16 -10.67 8.63
N ASN A 49 -7.41 -10.92 8.21
CA ASN A 49 -7.76 -11.73 7.04
C ASN A 49 -8.26 -10.90 5.84
N LYS A 50 -8.23 -9.57 5.91
CA LYS A 50 -8.62 -8.73 4.77
C LYS A 50 -7.50 -8.83 3.74
N LEU A 51 -7.77 -9.50 2.61
CA LEU A 51 -6.89 -9.48 1.45
C LEU A 51 -6.63 -8.04 1.06
N LEU A 52 -5.44 -7.77 0.59
CA LEU A 52 -5.07 -6.44 0.18
C LEU A 52 -5.92 -6.03 -1.02
N HIS A 53 -6.42 -4.80 -0.97
CA HIS A 53 -7.16 -4.19 -2.07
C HIS A 53 -6.24 -3.91 -3.25
N LEU A 54 -5.01 -3.44 -2.95
CA LEU A 54 -3.99 -3.11 -3.94
C LEU A 54 -2.61 -3.39 -3.35
N CYS A 55 -1.70 -3.94 -4.15
CA CYS A 55 -0.27 -3.97 -3.90
C CYS A 55 0.44 -3.06 -4.90
N ILE A 56 1.08 -2.01 -4.41
CA ILE A 56 1.92 -1.11 -5.22
C ILE A 56 3.36 -1.55 -5.08
N VAL A 57 3.96 -2.00 -6.18
CA VAL A 57 5.32 -2.50 -6.21
C VAL A 57 6.19 -1.53 -6.99
N GLY A 58 7.08 -0.84 -6.30
CA GLY A 58 8.09 0.01 -6.94
C GLY A 58 9.27 -0.83 -7.40
N LEU A 59 9.72 -0.64 -8.63
CA LEU A 59 10.93 -1.26 -9.13
C LEU A 59 12.15 -0.36 -8.88
N GLY A 60 13.28 -1.00 -8.61
CA GLY A 60 14.55 -0.32 -8.35
C GLY A 60 15.63 -1.33 -7.94
N ASN A 61 16.86 -0.86 -7.87
CA ASN A 61 17.99 -1.62 -7.36
C ASN A 61 18.29 -1.23 -5.90
N PRO A 62 18.55 -2.19 -5.02
CA PRO A 62 18.88 -1.92 -3.63
C PRO A 62 20.30 -1.33 -3.48
N GLY A 63 20.49 -0.56 -2.39
CA GLY A 63 21.77 -0.01 -1.98
C GLY A 63 22.03 1.43 -2.46
N ASP A 64 22.84 2.16 -1.70
CA ASP A 64 23.09 3.60 -1.85
C ASP A 64 23.68 3.99 -3.20
N LYS A 65 24.43 3.08 -3.82
CA LYS A 65 25.00 3.26 -5.15
C LYS A 65 23.94 3.54 -6.22
N TYR A 66 22.73 2.98 -6.06
CA TYR A 66 21.62 3.11 -7.02
C TYR A 66 20.58 4.14 -6.59
N SER A 67 20.78 4.74 -5.40
CA SER A 67 19.85 5.77 -4.89
C SER A 67 19.77 6.94 -5.85
N LYS A 68 18.51 7.34 -6.16
CA LYS A 68 18.19 8.44 -7.08
C LYS A 68 18.72 8.27 -8.51
N THR A 69 18.95 7.04 -8.93
CA THR A 69 19.17 6.75 -10.36
C THR A 69 17.84 6.67 -11.09
N ARG A 70 17.83 6.81 -12.42
CA ARG A 70 16.61 6.72 -13.24
C ARG A 70 15.87 5.40 -13.03
N HIS A 71 16.60 4.30 -12.86
CA HIS A 71 16.04 2.97 -12.64
C HIS A 71 15.37 2.78 -11.26
N ASN A 72 15.59 3.71 -10.34
CA ASN A 72 14.97 3.71 -9.03
C ASN A 72 13.72 4.62 -8.94
N ALA A 73 13.19 5.09 -10.07
CA ALA A 73 11.97 5.91 -10.10
C ALA A 73 10.79 5.25 -9.36
N GLY A 74 10.64 3.92 -9.47
CA GLY A 74 9.63 3.18 -8.74
C GLY A 74 9.83 3.22 -7.22
N TYR A 75 11.06 3.04 -6.72
CA TYR A 75 11.38 3.16 -5.31
C TYR A 75 11.13 4.57 -4.80
N ASP A 76 11.61 5.58 -5.55
CA ASP A 76 11.49 6.99 -5.17
C ASP A 76 10.02 7.41 -5.05
N PHE A 77 9.16 6.97 -5.95
CA PHE A 77 7.73 7.25 -5.87
C PHE A 77 7.07 6.58 -4.66
N LEU A 78 7.42 5.33 -4.32
CA LEU A 78 6.91 4.67 -3.13
C LEU A 78 7.38 5.36 -1.84
N ASP A 79 8.58 5.91 -1.81
CA ASP A 79 9.05 6.70 -0.67
C ASP A 79 8.23 7.99 -0.49
N LEU A 80 7.78 8.61 -1.57
CA LEU A 80 6.87 9.77 -1.51
C LEU A 80 5.50 9.36 -0.96
N ILE A 81 4.92 8.24 -1.42
CA ILE A 81 3.66 7.74 -0.86
C ILE A 81 3.81 7.44 0.63
N ALA A 82 4.86 6.74 1.03
CA ALA A 82 5.10 6.41 2.45
C ALA A 82 5.21 7.67 3.32
N LYS A 83 5.88 8.72 2.81
CA LYS A 83 5.96 10.03 3.47
C LYS A 83 4.59 10.70 3.59
N GLU A 84 3.77 10.69 2.55
CA GLU A 84 2.42 11.27 2.56
C GLU A 84 1.54 10.62 3.64
N PHE A 85 1.66 9.30 3.81
CA PHE A 85 0.93 8.54 4.83
C PHE A 85 1.65 8.43 6.17
N ASN A 86 2.74 9.18 6.41
CA ASN A 86 3.53 9.17 7.65
C ASN A 86 3.90 7.75 8.12
N THR A 87 4.41 6.93 7.22
CA THR A 87 4.73 5.52 7.49
C THR A 87 6.12 5.16 6.96
N ASP A 88 6.72 4.10 7.54
CA ASP A 88 8.05 3.64 7.22
C ASP A 88 8.07 2.19 6.76
N PHE A 89 8.91 1.90 5.77
CA PHE A 89 9.16 0.55 5.29
C PHE A 89 9.87 -0.31 6.34
N LYS A 90 9.43 -1.58 6.43
CA LYS A 90 10.09 -2.61 7.25
C LYS A 90 10.35 -3.85 6.42
N TYR A 91 11.48 -4.51 6.67
CA TYR A 91 11.79 -5.75 5.96
C TYR A 91 10.78 -6.86 6.28
N LEU A 92 10.16 -7.40 5.25
CA LEU A 92 9.26 -8.55 5.34
C LEU A 92 9.91 -9.78 4.69
N LYS A 93 10.50 -10.64 5.51
CA LYS A 93 11.21 -11.86 5.08
C LYS A 93 10.36 -12.77 4.18
N LYS A 94 9.04 -12.84 4.42
CA LYS A 94 8.13 -13.74 3.68
C LYS A 94 8.08 -13.47 2.18
N ILE A 95 8.28 -12.22 1.77
CA ILE A 95 8.25 -11.78 0.36
C ILE A 95 9.59 -11.20 -0.09
N ASP A 96 10.61 -11.18 0.78
CA ASP A 96 11.95 -10.64 0.54
C ASP A 96 11.92 -9.20 -0.01
N ALA A 97 11.24 -8.33 0.72
CA ALA A 97 11.04 -6.95 0.30
C ALA A 97 10.94 -6.00 1.51
N ASP A 98 11.21 -4.72 1.28
CA ASP A 98 10.79 -3.66 2.17
C ASP A 98 9.30 -3.42 1.93
N TYR A 99 8.55 -3.38 3.02
CA TYR A 99 7.10 -3.50 3.03
C TYR A 99 6.46 -2.58 4.06
N VAL A 100 5.34 -1.97 3.70
CA VAL A 100 4.46 -1.29 4.62
C VAL A 100 3.00 -1.42 4.17
N GLU A 101 2.07 -1.50 5.10
CA GLU A 101 0.63 -1.40 4.83
C GLU A 101 0.13 -0.02 5.23
N ILE A 102 -0.70 0.58 4.38
CA ILE A 102 -1.45 1.78 4.66
C ILE A 102 -2.94 1.46 4.64
N ASP A 103 -3.69 2.07 5.55
CA ASP A 103 -5.15 2.02 5.54
C ASP A 103 -5.65 3.30 4.85
N PHE A 104 -6.46 3.12 3.81
CA PHE A 104 -7.09 4.22 3.08
C PHE A 104 -8.58 3.91 2.93
N GLU A 105 -9.43 4.74 3.52
CA GLU A 105 -10.86 4.45 3.68
C GLU A 105 -11.07 3.05 4.28
N ASP A 106 -11.86 2.20 3.62
CA ASP A 106 -12.11 0.81 4.04
C ASP A 106 -11.12 -0.21 3.42
N HIS A 107 -10.04 0.27 2.79
CA HIS A 107 -9.10 -0.54 2.03
C HIS A 107 -7.74 -0.64 2.70
N LYS A 108 -7.10 -1.82 2.58
CA LYS A 108 -5.69 -2.03 2.91
C LYS A 108 -4.87 -2.08 1.64
N ILE A 109 -3.86 -1.24 1.57
CA ILE A 109 -2.92 -1.14 0.46
C ILE A 109 -1.52 -1.49 0.96
N ALA A 110 -0.77 -2.28 0.21
CA ALA A 110 0.64 -2.53 0.51
C ALA A 110 1.55 -1.77 -0.45
N LEU A 111 2.57 -1.15 0.10
CA LEU A 111 3.72 -0.62 -0.64
C LEU A 111 4.87 -1.60 -0.50
N ILE A 112 5.51 -1.96 -1.61
CA ILE A 112 6.48 -3.05 -1.67
C ILE A 112 7.68 -2.63 -2.52
N LYS A 113 8.88 -2.68 -1.93
CA LYS A 113 10.15 -2.49 -2.66
C LYS A 113 10.93 -3.81 -2.62
N PRO A 114 11.04 -4.57 -3.74
CA PRO A 114 11.84 -5.79 -3.81
C PRO A 114 13.29 -5.54 -3.39
N ARG A 115 13.91 -6.43 -2.62
CA ARG A 115 15.33 -6.29 -2.21
C ARG A 115 16.31 -6.96 -3.16
N GLU A 116 15.84 -7.74 -4.10
CA GLU A 116 16.65 -8.27 -5.19
C GLU A 116 16.95 -7.18 -6.24
N PHE A 117 17.97 -7.36 -7.04
CA PHE A 117 18.19 -6.49 -8.19
C PHE A 117 16.98 -6.49 -9.13
N ILE A 118 16.76 -5.36 -9.81
CA ILE A 118 15.54 -5.10 -10.60
C ILE A 118 15.26 -6.22 -11.64
N ASN A 119 16.30 -6.83 -12.23
CA ASN A 119 16.17 -7.96 -13.16
C ASN A 119 15.76 -9.29 -12.51
N ARG A 120 15.54 -9.31 -11.18
CA ARG A 120 15.02 -10.45 -10.38
C ARG A 120 13.75 -10.11 -9.62
N SER A 121 13.06 -9.03 -9.98
CA SER A 121 11.84 -8.58 -9.32
C SER A 121 10.70 -9.61 -9.39
N GLY A 122 10.70 -10.49 -10.39
CA GLY A 122 9.71 -11.57 -10.54
C GLY A 122 9.60 -12.47 -9.32
N LYS A 123 10.71 -12.78 -8.63
CA LYS A 123 10.71 -13.60 -7.42
C LYS A 123 9.82 -12.98 -6.34
N THR A 124 9.97 -11.70 -6.04
CA THR A 124 9.13 -10.99 -5.07
C THR A 124 7.67 -10.95 -5.55
N LEU A 125 7.40 -10.68 -6.82
CA LEU A 125 6.05 -10.62 -7.38
C LEU A 125 5.34 -11.98 -7.33
N GLN A 126 6.05 -13.09 -7.52
CA GLN A 126 5.52 -14.43 -7.33
C GLN A 126 5.05 -14.67 -5.87
N LEU A 127 5.83 -14.20 -4.90
CA LEU A 127 5.49 -14.31 -3.47
C LEU A 127 4.33 -13.36 -3.11
N VAL A 128 4.30 -12.14 -3.66
CA VAL A 128 3.18 -11.20 -3.51
C VAL A 128 1.89 -11.82 -4.03
N ARG A 129 1.89 -12.37 -5.25
CA ARG A 129 0.73 -13.08 -5.82
C ARG A 129 0.29 -14.24 -4.94
N LYS A 130 1.24 -15.02 -4.42
CA LYS A 130 0.92 -16.20 -3.58
C LYS A 130 0.31 -15.84 -2.23
N TYR A 131 0.75 -14.73 -1.60
CA TYR A 131 0.47 -14.47 -0.19
C TYR A 131 -0.32 -13.20 0.09
N LYS A 132 -0.45 -12.28 -0.85
CA LYS A 132 -0.95 -10.93 -0.59
C LYS A 132 -2.17 -10.54 -1.43
N VAL A 133 -2.28 -11.01 -2.67
CA VAL A 133 -3.38 -10.69 -3.57
C VAL A 133 -4.01 -11.96 -4.15
N LYS A 134 -5.27 -11.86 -4.58
CA LYS A 134 -5.96 -12.94 -5.31
C LYS A 134 -5.78 -12.84 -6.81
N ASP A 135 -5.80 -11.61 -7.33
CA ASP A 135 -5.72 -11.32 -8.75
C ASP A 135 -4.47 -10.46 -9.04
N THR A 136 -3.82 -10.70 -10.16
CA THR A 136 -2.72 -9.87 -10.65
C THR A 136 -3.17 -8.45 -11.02
N LYS A 137 -4.45 -8.24 -11.30
CA LYS A 137 -5.06 -6.91 -11.50
C LYS A 137 -5.07 -6.05 -10.24
N ASP A 138 -4.86 -6.65 -9.06
CA ASP A 138 -4.67 -5.95 -7.80
C ASP A 138 -3.19 -5.58 -7.54
N ILE A 139 -2.33 -5.71 -8.56
CA ILE A 139 -0.93 -5.29 -8.51
C ILE A 139 -0.73 -4.09 -9.43
N LEU A 140 -0.20 -3.01 -8.87
CA LEU A 140 0.32 -1.85 -9.60
C LEU A 140 1.84 -1.89 -9.55
N VAL A 141 2.50 -2.05 -10.69
CA VAL A 141 3.95 -1.95 -10.80
C VAL A 141 4.33 -0.53 -11.21
N VAL A 142 5.17 0.11 -10.41
CA VAL A 142 5.71 1.45 -10.66
C VAL A 142 7.14 1.31 -11.16
N HIS A 143 7.45 1.89 -12.31
CA HIS A 143 8.76 1.73 -12.95
C HIS A 143 9.14 2.93 -13.85
N ASP A 144 10.41 3.02 -14.18
CA ASP A 144 10.93 3.93 -15.20
C ASP A 144 10.60 3.43 -16.61
N ASP A 145 10.45 4.35 -17.54
CA ASP A 145 10.18 4.02 -18.94
C ASP A 145 10.95 4.97 -19.88
N MET A 146 11.77 4.38 -20.75
CA MET A 146 12.56 5.15 -21.70
C MET A 146 11.72 5.72 -22.86
N ASP A 147 10.60 5.07 -23.20
CA ASP A 147 9.69 5.53 -24.27
C ASP A 147 8.85 6.76 -23.87
N LEU A 148 9.06 7.30 -22.67
CA LEU A 148 8.45 8.52 -22.16
C LEU A 148 9.55 9.53 -21.81
N GLU A 149 9.30 10.79 -22.12
CA GLU A 149 10.24 11.87 -21.76
C GLU A 149 10.22 12.17 -20.24
N PRO A 150 11.34 12.66 -19.67
CA PRO A 150 11.34 13.15 -18.31
C PRO A 150 10.22 14.18 -18.09
N GLY A 151 9.40 13.97 -17.07
CA GLY A 151 8.20 14.77 -16.84
C GLY A 151 6.91 14.05 -17.21
N ASP A 152 6.97 13.03 -18.06
CA ASP A 152 5.79 12.24 -18.39
C ASP A 152 5.51 11.18 -17.33
N VAL A 153 4.22 11.00 -17.03
CA VAL A 153 3.72 9.87 -16.25
C VAL A 153 2.47 9.31 -16.92
N LYS A 154 2.47 8.01 -17.18
CA LYS A 154 1.35 7.33 -17.86
C LYS A 154 0.96 6.04 -17.14
N LEU A 155 -0.35 5.78 -17.08
CA LEU A 155 -0.89 4.52 -16.60
C LEU A 155 -1.14 3.56 -17.78
N LYS A 156 -0.87 2.26 -17.58
CA LYS A 156 -1.15 1.21 -18.55
C LYS A 156 -1.70 -0.03 -17.87
N LEU A 157 -2.82 -0.57 -18.35
CA LEU A 157 -3.51 -1.70 -17.70
C LEU A 157 -2.86 -3.07 -17.94
N SER A 158 -2.09 -3.23 -18.99
CA SER A 158 -1.39 -4.47 -19.35
C SER A 158 -0.27 -4.18 -20.36
N GLY A 159 0.41 -5.20 -20.89
CA GLY A 159 1.33 -5.05 -22.02
C GLY A 159 2.67 -5.77 -21.89
N GLY A 160 3.53 -5.62 -22.89
CA GLY A 160 4.89 -6.16 -22.95
C GLY A 160 5.88 -5.44 -22.04
N HIS A 161 7.14 -5.85 -22.03
CA HIS A 161 8.18 -5.28 -21.16
C HIS A 161 8.96 -4.10 -21.76
N ALA A 162 8.76 -3.76 -23.05
CA ALA A 162 9.45 -2.65 -23.75
C ALA A 162 10.97 -2.58 -23.43
N GLY A 163 11.65 -3.71 -23.39
CA GLY A 163 13.08 -3.78 -23.04
C GLY A 163 13.41 -3.74 -21.54
N HIS A 164 12.49 -3.31 -20.67
CA HIS A 164 12.74 -3.18 -19.24
C HIS A 164 12.98 -4.53 -18.56
N ASN A 165 14.18 -4.76 -18.03
CA ASN A 165 14.62 -6.06 -17.50
C ASN A 165 13.78 -6.54 -16.30
N GLY A 166 13.35 -5.63 -15.42
CA GLY A 166 12.47 -5.96 -14.29
C GLY A 166 11.09 -6.44 -14.75
N LEU A 167 10.48 -5.74 -15.70
CA LEU A 167 9.20 -6.16 -16.29
C LEU A 167 9.32 -7.50 -17.01
N ARG A 168 10.44 -7.73 -17.74
CA ARG A 168 10.69 -9.02 -18.41
C ARG A 168 10.67 -10.18 -17.43
N ASP A 169 11.27 -10.01 -16.26
CA ASP A 169 11.31 -11.04 -15.21
C ASP A 169 9.94 -11.24 -14.55
N ILE A 170 9.21 -10.15 -14.27
CA ILE A 170 7.85 -10.19 -13.72
C ILE A 170 6.89 -10.94 -14.67
N LEU A 171 6.91 -10.60 -15.95
CA LEU A 171 6.03 -11.22 -16.97
C LEU A 171 6.17 -12.73 -17.04
N LYS A 172 7.37 -13.28 -16.82
CA LYS A 172 7.63 -14.73 -16.82
C LYS A 172 6.90 -15.45 -15.69
N VAL A 173 6.64 -14.79 -14.57
CA VAL A 173 6.14 -15.45 -13.35
C VAL A 173 4.68 -15.15 -13.01
N ILE A 174 4.17 -13.95 -13.36
CA ILE A 174 2.78 -13.57 -13.04
C ILE A 174 1.93 -13.18 -14.27
N GLY A 175 2.51 -13.25 -15.49
CA GLY A 175 1.81 -12.83 -16.70
C GLY A 175 1.80 -11.30 -16.85
N ASN A 176 0.92 -10.78 -17.72
CA ASN A 176 0.89 -9.37 -18.10
C ASN A 176 -0.33 -8.57 -17.63
N GLU A 177 -1.24 -9.19 -16.88
CA GLU A 177 -2.51 -8.56 -16.48
C GLU A 177 -2.42 -7.65 -15.23
N PHE A 178 -1.23 -7.16 -14.91
CA PHE A 178 -1.05 -6.18 -13.84
C PHE A 178 -1.03 -4.75 -14.40
N VAL A 179 -1.40 -3.80 -13.56
CA VAL A 179 -1.40 -2.37 -13.90
C VAL A 179 0.00 -1.79 -13.75
N ARG A 180 0.34 -0.77 -14.53
CA ARG A 180 1.65 -0.11 -14.52
C ARG A 180 1.49 1.38 -14.42
N LEU A 181 2.27 2.00 -13.56
CA LEU A 181 2.51 3.44 -13.53
C LEU A 181 3.93 3.66 -14.05
N ARG A 182 4.05 4.35 -15.18
CA ARG A 182 5.27 4.50 -15.96
C ARG A 182 5.77 5.91 -15.82
N PHE A 183 6.97 6.11 -15.31
CA PHE A 183 7.64 7.42 -15.22
C PHE A 183 8.70 7.56 -16.32
N GLY A 184 8.60 8.62 -17.11
CA GLY A 184 9.50 8.90 -18.21
C GLY A 184 10.91 9.22 -17.74
N ILE A 185 11.89 8.64 -18.44
CA ILE A 185 13.32 8.89 -18.22
C ILE A 185 14.07 9.22 -19.50
N GLY A 186 13.38 9.24 -20.66
CA GLY A 186 13.97 9.46 -21.99
C GLY A 186 14.96 8.39 -22.42
N HIS A 187 15.37 8.48 -23.69
CA HIS A 187 16.36 7.59 -24.27
C HIS A 187 17.79 8.10 -24.12
N PRO A 188 18.79 7.21 -23.98
CA PRO A 188 20.18 7.61 -24.12
C PRO A 188 20.46 8.06 -25.59
N PRO A 189 21.47 8.91 -25.80
CA PRO A 189 21.86 9.33 -27.15
C PRO A 189 22.21 8.16 -28.09
N ASN A 190 22.75 7.06 -27.54
CA ASN A 190 23.11 5.84 -28.25
C ASN A 190 22.52 4.62 -27.53
N LYS A 191 21.94 3.68 -28.29
CA LYS A 191 21.35 2.43 -27.74
C LYS A 191 22.32 1.58 -26.91
N GLU A 192 23.60 1.59 -27.26
CA GLU A 192 24.67 0.88 -26.53
C GLU A 192 24.85 1.38 -25.09
N GLN A 193 24.35 2.59 -24.76
CA GLN A 193 24.45 3.20 -23.45
C GLN A 193 23.23 2.90 -22.55
N THR A 194 22.26 2.11 -23.01
CA THR A 194 21.00 1.85 -22.30
C THR A 194 21.21 1.38 -20.86
N ASP A 195 22.05 0.37 -20.65
CA ASP A 195 22.31 -0.16 -19.29
C ASP A 195 22.98 0.87 -18.38
N SER A 196 23.90 1.69 -18.94
CA SER A 196 24.56 2.76 -18.19
C SER A 196 23.62 3.96 -17.95
N TRP A 197 22.67 4.22 -18.86
CA TRP A 197 21.70 5.31 -18.76
C TRP A 197 20.77 5.15 -17.56
N VAL A 198 20.16 3.99 -17.44
CA VAL A 198 19.17 3.73 -16.37
C VAL A 198 19.79 3.75 -14.97
N ILE A 199 21.06 3.34 -14.82
CA ILE A 199 21.74 3.35 -13.53
C ILE A 199 22.47 4.68 -13.20
N LYS A 200 22.44 5.67 -14.11
CA LYS A 200 22.92 7.03 -13.84
C LYS A 200 21.83 7.88 -13.20
N LYS A 201 22.25 8.84 -12.39
CA LYS A 201 21.34 9.88 -11.87
C LYS A 201 20.91 10.80 -12.99
N PRO A 202 19.65 11.28 -12.99
CA PRO A 202 19.19 12.31 -13.91
C PRO A 202 20.00 13.60 -13.73
N ASN A 203 20.16 14.38 -14.80
CA ASN A 203 20.70 15.72 -14.73
C ASN A 203 19.73 16.67 -13.96
N PRO A 204 20.12 17.90 -13.60
CA PRO A 204 19.28 18.80 -12.82
C PRO A 204 17.91 19.11 -13.47
N GLU A 205 17.84 19.23 -14.79
CA GLU A 205 16.62 19.49 -15.54
C GLU A 205 15.69 18.26 -15.55
N GLU A 206 16.21 17.10 -15.95
CA GLU A 206 15.48 15.83 -15.90
C GLU A 206 14.96 15.51 -14.49
N LYS A 207 15.80 15.79 -13.46
CA LYS A 207 15.40 15.60 -12.05
C LYS A 207 14.20 16.47 -11.69
N ARG A 208 14.16 17.72 -12.15
CA ARG A 208 13.03 18.62 -11.93
C ARG A 208 11.79 18.10 -12.63
N GLU A 209 11.89 17.71 -13.89
CA GLU A 209 10.76 17.17 -14.65
C GLU A 209 10.24 15.85 -14.07
N MET A 210 11.12 14.94 -13.66
CA MET A 210 10.71 13.73 -12.96
C MET A 210 10.00 14.04 -11.63
N ALA A 211 10.43 15.07 -10.91
CA ALA A 211 9.76 15.51 -9.68
C ALA A 211 8.34 16.03 -9.97
N ASN A 212 8.16 16.81 -11.06
CA ASN A 212 6.85 17.25 -11.52
C ASN A 212 5.92 16.06 -11.86
N ALA A 213 6.46 15.03 -12.53
CA ALA A 213 5.70 13.80 -12.82
C ALA A 213 5.29 13.06 -11.54
N PHE A 214 6.17 12.97 -10.55
CA PHE A 214 5.84 12.39 -9.24
C PHE A 214 4.75 13.18 -8.52
N GLU A 215 4.83 14.51 -8.53
CA GLU A 215 3.82 15.38 -7.93
C GLU A 215 2.45 15.20 -8.59
N ARG A 216 2.38 15.13 -9.93
CA ARG A 216 1.13 14.84 -10.63
C ARG A 216 0.53 13.49 -10.25
N ALA A 217 1.37 12.47 -10.07
CA ALA A 217 0.90 11.16 -9.64
C ALA A 217 0.45 11.16 -8.17
N ILE A 218 1.14 11.88 -7.27
CA ILE A 218 0.74 12.05 -5.85
C ILE A 218 -0.57 12.83 -5.76
N ASN A 219 -0.79 13.86 -6.57
CA ASN A 219 -2.06 14.62 -6.60
C ASN A 219 -3.27 13.76 -7.05
N ASN A 220 -3.02 12.56 -7.59
CA ASN A 220 -4.03 11.57 -7.95
C ASN A 220 -3.96 10.30 -7.07
N ILE A 221 -3.30 10.38 -5.91
CA ILE A 221 -3.01 9.18 -5.11
C ILE A 221 -4.29 8.49 -4.61
N ASP A 222 -5.29 9.23 -4.18
CA ASP A 222 -6.59 8.73 -3.75
C ASP A 222 -7.25 7.85 -4.84
N LYS A 223 -7.27 8.32 -6.08
CA LYS A 223 -7.80 7.58 -7.23
C LYS A 223 -6.96 6.32 -7.52
N ILE A 224 -5.62 6.41 -7.38
CA ILE A 224 -4.72 5.26 -7.51
C ILE A 224 -5.06 4.21 -6.47
N LEU A 225 -5.24 4.59 -5.20
CA LEU A 225 -5.54 3.70 -4.11
C LEU A 225 -6.92 3.05 -4.22
N LEU A 226 -7.88 3.75 -4.85
CA LEU A 226 -9.24 3.24 -5.16
C LEU A 226 -9.31 2.44 -6.46
N LYS A 227 -8.25 2.39 -7.25
CA LYS A 227 -8.17 1.73 -8.56
C LYS A 227 -9.10 2.36 -9.63
N ASP A 228 -9.29 3.67 -9.59
CA ASP A 228 -10.08 4.43 -10.57
C ASP A 228 -9.29 4.64 -11.88
N TRP A 229 -8.84 3.52 -12.46
CA TRP A 229 -7.85 3.50 -13.56
C TRP A 229 -8.21 4.36 -14.76
N MET A 230 -9.50 4.41 -15.14
CA MET A 230 -9.94 5.20 -16.29
C MET A 230 -9.86 6.70 -16.03
N ILE A 231 -10.16 7.13 -14.81
CA ILE A 231 -10.07 8.53 -14.40
C ILE A 231 -8.61 8.95 -14.37
N ILE A 232 -7.75 8.13 -13.75
CA ILE A 232 -6.29 8.39 -13.67
C ILE A 232 -5.68 8.48 -15.08
N MET A 233 -6.05 7.55 -15.98
CA MET A 233 -5.56 7.61 -17.37
C MET A 233 -5.92 8.94 -18.03
N ASN A 234 -7.14 9.40 -17.87
CA ASN A 234 -7.54 10.70 -18.41
C ASN A 234 -6.74 11.84 -17.77
N ASP A 235 -6.61 11.88 -16.45
CA ASP A 235 -5.93 12.95 -15.72
C ASP A 235 -4.43 13.01 -16.01
N LEU A 236 -3.78 11.84 -16.15
CA LEU A 236 -2.33 11.77 -16.42
C LEU A 236 -1.98 11.92 -17.90
N HIS A 237 -2.90 11.55 -18.82
CA HIS A 237 -2.63 11.59 -20.26
C HIS A 237 -3.11 12.90 -20.93
N SER A 238 -4.00 13.68 -20.27
CA SER A 238 -4.56 14.93 -20.84
C SER A 238 -3.60 16.13 -20.85
N ASN A 239 -2.41 16.01 -20.28
CA ASN A 239 -1.39 17.07 -20.25
C ASN A 239 -0.34 16.93 -21.38
N GLU A 240 -0.72 16.41 -22.53
CA GLU A 240 0.10 16.48 -23.75
C GLU A 240 -0.08 17.86 -24.40
N HIS A 241 0.73 18.84 -23.90
CA HIS A 241 0.97 20.12 -24.60
C HIS A 241 2.41 20.56 -24.44
#